data_c1f04a95cf149453d164e3485b23e25b
#
_entry.id   c1f04a95cf149453d164e3485b23e25b
#
_cell.length_a   1.000
_cell.length_b   1.000
_cell.length_c   1.000
_cell.angle_alpha   90.00
_cell.angle_beta   90.00
_cell.angle_gamma   90.00
#
_symmetry.space_group_name_H-M   'P 1'
#
loop_
_entity.id
_entity.type
_entity.pdbx_description
1 polymer ?
#
loop_
_entity_poly.entity_id
_entity_poly.type
_entity_poly.pdbx_seq_one_letter_code
_entity_poly.pdbx_strand_id
1 'polypeptide(L)'
;MNPLVSIIMGSTSDLPVMEKACKLLDEMQVPFEVNALSAHRTPEAVDEFARTAQERGVKVIIAGAGMAAALPGVIAASTTLPVIGVPIKGMLDGLDALLSIVQMPPGIPVATVGVNGAQNAAILAVEMMALSDHSLAQRLAVYKGSLKIKIEKANEELAGIKYQYKTN
;
A
#
# COMPACT_ATOMS: atom_id res chain seq x y z
N MET A 1 12.97 -4.40 -17.38
CA MET A 1 11.82 -5.08 -16.76
C MET A 1 10.76 -4.01 -16.52
N ASN A 2 9.53 -4.21 -16.99
CA ASN A 2 8.46 -3.22 -16.80
C ASN A 2 7.91 -3.30 -15.38
N PRO A 3 7.55 -2.17 -14.73
CA PRO A 3 6.94 -2.18 -13.41
C PRO A 3 5.53 -2.78 -13.47
N LEU A 4 5.20 -3.63 -12.50
CA LEU A 4 3.84 -4.16 -12.31
C LEU A 4 3.06 -3.36 -11.26
N VAL A 5 3.76 -2.75 -10.31
CA VAL A 5 3.18 -1.86 -9.30
C VAL A 5 3.85 -0.50 -9.40
N SER A 6 3.04 0.55 -9.32
CA SER A 6 3.56 1.92 -9.21
C SER A 6 3.28 2.45 -7.82
N ILE A 7 4.33 2.87 -7.12
CA ILE A 7 4.23 3.55 -5.82
C ILE A 7 4.38 5.04 -6.07
N ILE A 8 3.40 5.81 -5.62
CA ILE A 8 3.41 7.27 -5.78
C ILE A 8 3.09 7.96 -4.45
N MET A 9 3.80 9.05 -4.16
CA MET A 9 3.62 9.86 -2.96
C MET A 9 3.69 11.34 -3.29
N GLY A 10 3.04 12.18 -2.47
CA GLY A 10 2.98 13.63 -2.69
C GLY A 10 4.30 14.36 -2.42
N SER A 11 5.17 13.77 -1.64
CA SER A 11 6.48 14.30 -1.22
C SER A 11 7.38 13.18 -0.74
N THR A 12 8.69 13.39 -0.81
CA THR A 12 9.69 12.48 -0.22
C THR A 12 9.61 12.39 1.30
N SER A 13 8.91 13.32 1.97
CA SER A 13 8.59 13.21 3.40
C SER A 13 7.75 11.98 3.75
N ASP A 14 7.03 11.41 2.77
CA ASP A 14 6.19 10.23 2.95
C ASP A 14 6.98 8.92 2.77
N LEU A 15 8.22 9.01 2.26
CA LEU A 15 9.05 7.85 1.97
C LEU A 15 9.25 6.91 3.18
N PRO A 16 9.46 7.37 4.42
CA PRO A 16 9.62 6.46 5.56
C PRO A 16 8.42 5.52 5.79
N VAL A 17 7.22 5.94 5.39
CA VAL A 17 6.02 5.10 5.40
C VAL A 17 5.97 4.22 4.15
N MET A 18 6.13 4.82 2.97
CA MET A 18 5.96 4.14 1.68
C MET A 18 7.06 3.12 1.38
N GLU A 19 8.26 3.29 1.96
CA GLU A 19 9.36 2.32 1.87
C GLU A 19 8.98 0.91 2.36
N LYS A 20 8.02 0.80 3.28
CA LYS A 20 7.51 -0.50 3.73
C LYS A 20 6.81 -1.27 2.60
N ALA A 21 6.16 -0.56 1.68
CA ALA A 21 5.60 -1.17 0.47
C ALA A 21 6.71 -1.60 -0.49
N CYS A 22 7.72 -0.75 -0.70
CA CYS A 22 8.87 -1.08 -1.54
C CYS A 22 9.56 -2.37 -1.07
N LYS A 23 9.87 -2.46 0.23
CA LYS A 23 10.53 -3.64 0.82
C LYS A 23 9.72 -4.91 0.65
N LEU A 24 8.39 -4.83 0.82
CA LEU A 24 7.54 -6.00 0.62
C LEU A 24 7.46 -6.43 -0.86
N LEU A 25 7.34 -5.49 -1.79
CA LEU A 25 7.32 -5.82 -3.22
C LEU A 25 8.64 -6.44 -3.67
N ASP A 26 9.77 -5.95 -3.13
CA ASP A 26 11.09 -6.52 -3.38
C ASP A 26 11.19 -7.96 -2.82
N GLU A 27 10.76 -8.18 -1.58
CA GLU A 27 10.66 -9.52 -0.97
C GLU A 27 9.79 -10.47 -1.81
N MET A 28 8.67 -9.96 -2.34
CA MET A 28 7.76 -10.71 -3.21
C MET A 28 8.25 -10.85 -4.66
N GLN A 29 9.41 -10.29 -5.00
CA GLN A 29 9.97 -10.30 -6.36
C GLN A 29 9.01 -9.71 -7.39
N VAL A 30 8.30 -8.65 -7.03
CA VAL A 30 7.40 -7.90 -7.89
C VAL A 30 8.11 -6.64 -8.39
N PRO A 31 8.28 -6.46 -9.70
CA PRO A 31 8.85 -5.22 -10.25
C PRO A 31 7.96 -4.01 -9.95
N PHE A 32 8.56 -2.94 -9.48
CA PHE A 32 7.84 -1.71 -9.16
C PHE A 32 8.64 -0.45 -9.52
N GLU A 33 7.94 0.66 -9.63
CA GLU A 33 8.52 2.00 -9.74
C GLU A 33 8.08 2.87 -8.55
N VAL A 34 8.87 3.90 -8.23
CA VAL A 34 8.57 4.85 -7.15
C VAL A 34 8.65 6.27 -7.68
N ASN A 35 7.59 7.04 -7.47
CA ASN A 35 7.48 8.41 -7.97
C ASN A 35 7.01 9.38 -6.87
N ALA A 36 7.48 10.62 -6.92
CA ALA A 36 7.01 11.71 -6.10
C ALA A 36 6.32 12.75 -6.99
N LEU A 37 4.99 12.84 -6.93
CA LEU A 37 4.16 13.78 -7.67
C LEU A 37 3.03 14.30 -6.76
N SER A 38 2.73 15.56 -6.83
CA SER A 38 1.74 16.20 -5.97
C SER A 38 0.47 16.57 -6.73
N ALA A 39 -0.68 16.09 -6.28
CA ALA A 39 -1.98 16.47 -6.86
C ALA A 39 -2.24 17.98 -6.79
N HIS A 40 -1.70 18.67 -5.77
CA HIS A 40 -1.89 20.11 -5.58
C HIS A 40 -0.81 20.98 -6.28
N ARG A 41 0.42 20.46 -6.47
CA ARG A 41 1.56 21.23 -6.98
C ARG A 41 1.95 20.87 -8.40
N THR A 42 1.65 19.63 -8.83
CA THR A 42 1.98 19.11 -10.18
C THR A 42 0.80 18.32 -10.76
N PRO A 43 -0.41 18.89 -10.84
CA PRO A 43 -1.62 18.16 -11.23
C PRO A 43 -1.54 17.56 -12.64
N GLU A 44 -0.91 18.29 -13.60
CA GLU A 44 -0.74 17.78 -14.96
C GLU A 44 0.16 16.54 -15.01
N ALA A 45 1.24 16.53 -14.23
CA ALA A 45 2.14 15.39 -14.15
C ALA A 45 1.47 14.18 -13.49
N VAL A 46 0.56 14.40 -12.53
CA VAL A 46 -0.25 13.33 -11.92
C VAL A 46 -1.23 12.74 -12.94
N ASP A 47 -1.91 13.57 -13.73
CA ASP A 47 -2.83 13.11 -14.77
C ASP A 47 -2.10 12.28 -15.83
N GLU A 48 -0.98 12.79 -16.35
CA GLU A 48 -0.13 12.08 -17.32
C GLU A 48 0.36 10.74 -16.76
N PHE A 49 0.86 10.73 -15.52
CA PHE A 49 1.29 9.53 -14.83
C PHE A 49 0.19 8.47 -14.77
N ALA A 50 -1.03 8.86 -14.38
CA ALA A 50 -2.16 7.97 -14.22
C ALA A 50 -2.64 7.39 -15.58
N ARG A 51 -2.73 8.22 -16.61
CA ARG A 51 -3.17 7.82 -17.96
C ARG A 51 -2.20 6.86 -18.63
N THR A 52 -0.90 7.07 -18.46
CA THR A 52 0.14 6.25 -19.11
C THR A 52 0.53 5.01 -18.31
N ALA A 53 0.04 4.86 -17.09
CA ALA A 53 0.44 3.77 -16.19
C ALA A 53 0.22 2.37 -16.82
N GLN A 54 -0.92 2.14 -17.46
CA GLN A 54 -1.23 0.86 -18.09
C GLN A 54 -0.30 0.55 -19.27
N GLU A 55 0.08 1.55 -20.07
CA GLU A 55 0.99 1.40 -21.20
C GLU A 55 2.41 1.04 -20.73
N ARG A 56 2.82 1.53 -19.54
CA ARG A 56 4.09 1.16 -18.91
C ARG A 56 4.10 -0.25 -18.33
N GLY A 57 2.95 -0.94 -18.30
CA GLY A 57 2.82 -2.31 -17.78
C GLY A 57 2.28 -2.39 -16.36
N VAL A 58 1.98 -1.26 -15.73
CA VAL A 58 1.45 -1.21 -14.35
C VAL A 58 0.09 -1.91 -14.28
N LYS A 59 -0.12 -2.68 -13.22
CA LYS A 59 -1.36 -3.40 -12.90
C LYS A 59 -2.10 -2.79 -11.70
N VAL A 60 -1.34 -2.24 -10.74
CA VAL A 60 -1.89 -1.66 -9.51
C VAL A 60 -1.08 -0.41 -9.14
N ILE A 61 -1.76 0.64 -8.69
CA ILE A 61 -1.11 1.86 -8.20
C ILE A 61 -1.33 1.96 -6.69
N ILE A 62 -0.25 2.17 -5.93
CA ILE A 62 -0.27 2.43 -4.49
C ILE A 62 0.04 3.92 -4.30
N ALA A 63 -0.91 4.69 -3.80
CA ALA A 63 -0.79 6.14 -3.65
C ALA A 63 -0.83 6.55 -2.17
N GLY A 64 0.27 7.14 -1.67
CA GLY A 64 0.38 7.68 -0.33
C GLY A 64 0.14 9.18 -0.29
N ALA A 65 -0.69 9.65 0.64
CA ALA A 65 -0.96 11.07 0.85
C ALA A 65 -1.37 11.37 2.29
N GLY A 66 -0.93 12.53 2.78
CA GLY A 66 -1.32 13.07 4.09
C GLY A 66 -2.22 14.30 3.98
N MET A 67 -2.69 14.79 5.10
CA MET A 67 -3.57 15.96 5.22
C MET A 67 -4.83 15.84 4.33
N ALA A 68 -5.13 16.84 3.49
CA ALA A 68 -6.19 16.79 2.47
C ALA A 68 -5.79 15.87 1.30
N ALA A 69 -5.64 14.61 1.56
CA ALA A 69 -5.00 13.56 0.78
C ALA A 69 -5.70 13.29 -0.57
N ALA A 70 -5.64 14.24 -1.50
CA ALA A 70 -6.35 14.20 -2.79
C ALA A 70 -5.71 13.22 -3.79
N LEU A 71 -4.41 12.91 -3.65
CA LEU A 71 -3.63 12.19 -4.66
C LEU A 71 -4.26 10.84 -5.09
N PRO A 72 -4.67 9.94 -4.18
CA PRO A 72 -5.26 8.66 -4.59
C PRO A 72 -6.55 8.82 -5.40
N GLY A 73 -7.44 9.73 -4.98
CA GLY A 73 -8.70 10.00 -5.68
C GLY A 73 -8.49 10.63 -7.07
N VAL A 74 -7.54 11.56 -7.20
CA VAL A 74 -7.19 12.18 -8.48
C VAL A 74 -6.65 11.13 -9.45
N ILE A 75 -5.76 10.25 -8.99
CA ILE A 75 -5.24 9.15 -9.82
C ILE A 75 -6.37 8.20 -10.24
N ALA A 76 -7.23 7.80 -9.30
CA ALA A 76 -8.35 6.88 -9.59
C ALA A 76 -9.33 7.46 -10.63
N ALA A 77 -9.45 8.77 -10.70
CA ALA A 77 -10.30 9.44 -11.72
C ALA A 77 -9.69 9.39 -13.13
N SER A 78 -8.37 9.21 -13.25
CA SER A 78 -7.64 9.27 -14.53
C SER A 78 -7.16 7.92 -15.05
N THR A 79 -7.48 6.81 -14.37
CA THR A 79 -7.10 5.45 -14.79
C THR A 79 -8.19 4.43 -14.50
N THR A 80 -8.17 3.32 -15.22
CA THR A 80 -9.01 2.14 -14.93
C THR A 80 -8.26 1.08 -14.08
N LEU A 81 -7.00 1.32 -13.74
CA LEU A 81 -6.24 0.43 -12.89
C LEU A 81 -6.73 0.53 -11.44
N PRO A 82 -6.66 -0.55 -10.65
CA PRO A 82 -6.90 -0.49 -9.22
C PRO A 82 -5.95 0.51 -8.53
N VAL A 83 -6.51 1.39 -7.70
CA VAL A 83 -5.75 2.34 -6.88
C VAL A 83 -5.94 2.00 -5.41
N ILE A 84 -4.84 1.84 -4.70
CA ILE A 84 -4.78 1.59 -3.25
C ILE A 84 -4.26 2.85 -2.58
N GLY A 85 -5.09 3.46 -1.74
CA GLY A 85 -4.74 4.66 -0.99
C GLY A 85 -4.13 4.33 0.37
N VAL A 86 -3.00 4.98 0.67
CA VAL A 86 -2.33 4.90 1.97
C VAL A 86 -2.44 6.24 2.67
N PRO A 87 -3.31 6.38 3.68
CA PRO A 87 -3.35 7.59 4.50
C PRO A 87 -2.03 7.75 5.26
N ILE A 88 -1.39 8.90 5.13
CA ILE A 88 -0.15 9.21 5.84
C ILE A 88 -0.49 10.01 7.09
N LYS A 89 0.03 9.57 8.25
CA LYS A 89 -0.12 10.27 9.52
C LYS A 89 0.58 11.63 9.45
N GLY A 90 -0.18 12.67 9.73
CA GLY A 90 0.28 14.04 9.84
C GLY A 90 -0.55 14.77 10.89
N MET A 91 -1.27 15.81 10.49
CA MET A 91 -2.26 16.47 11.32
C MET A 91 -3.40 15.49 11.67
N LEU A 92 -4.15 15.75 12.75
CA LEU A 92 -5.27 14.94 13.24
C LEU A 92 -4.97 13.42 13.30
N ASP A 93 -3.70 13.06 13.57
CA ASP A 93 -3.23 11.67 13.65
C ASP A 93 -3.51 10.83 12.39
N GLY A 94 -3.71 11.46 11.24
CA GLY A 94 -4.01 10.82 9.95
C GLY A 94 -5.48 10.58 9.68
N LEU A 95 -6.40 10.98 10.59
CA LEU A 95 -7.85 10.84 10.38
C LEU A 95 -8.32 11.68 9.19
N ASP A 96 -7.80 12.89 9.03
CA ASP A 96 -8.03 13.77 7.89
C ASP A 96 -7.66 13.09 6.56
N ALA A 97 -6.48 12.49 6.49
CA ALA A 97 -6.02 11.77 5.31
C ALA A 97 -6.88 10.52 5.04
N LEU A 98 -7.19 9.75 6.07
CA LEU A 98 -8.05 8.56 5.95
C LEU A 98 -9.43 8.93 5.36
N LEU A 99 -10.09 9.93 5.93
CA LEU A 99 -11.41 10.37 5.46
C LEU A 99 -11.35 10.97 4.04
N SER A 100 -10.29 11.71 3.71
CA SER A 100 -10.09 12.26 2.36
C SER A 100 -9.92 11.18 1.30
N ILE A 101 -9.31 10.05 1.64
CA ILE A 101 -9.04 8.96 0.71
C ILE A 101 -10.23 8.00 0.59
N VAL A 102 -10.87 7.63 1.72
CA VAL A 102 -11.90 6.58 1.73
C VAL A 102 -13.26 7.06 1.24
N GLN A 103 -13.57 8.35 1.41
CA GLN A 103 -14.87 8.95 1.06
C GLN A 103 -14.95 9.30 -0.43
N MET A 104 -14.95 8.28 -1.28
CA MET A 104 -15.00 8.44 -2.73
C MET A 104 -16.45 8.41 -3.25
N PRO A 105 -16.78 9.19 -4.31
CA PRO A 105 -18.09 9.15 -4.95
C PRO A 105 -18.32 7.81 -5.67
N PRO A 106 -19.58 7.41 -5.88
CA PRO A 106 -19.91 6.24 -6.70
C PRO A 106 -19.27 6.30 -8.08
N GLY A 107 -18.67 5.22 -8.52
CA GLY A 107 -18.00 5.08 -9.82
C GLY A 107 -16.48 5.26 -9.80
N ILE A 108 -15.92 5.91 -8.77
CA ILE A 108 -14.45 6.12 -8.63
C ILE A 108 -13.98 5.56 -7.29
N PRO A 109 -13.83 4.24 -7.14
CA PRO A 109 -13.40 3.63 -5.90
C PRO A 109 -11.88 3.77 -5.68
N VAL A 110 -11.48 3.92 -4.42
CA VAL A 110 -10.10 3.77 -3.96
C VAL A 110 -10.08 2.74 -2.83
N ALA A 111 -9.32 1.66 -3.01
CA ALA A 111 -9.10 0.68 -1.93
C ALA A 111 -8.22 1.32 -0.86
N THR A 112 -8.76 1.52 0.35
CA THR A 112 -8.07 2.28 1.40
C THR A 112 -7.59 1.35 2.51
N VAL A 113 -6.29 1.41 2.83
CA VAL A 113 -5.69 0.71 3.97
C VAL A 113 -5.64 1.60 5.22
N GLY A 114 -5.25 1.04 6.34
CA GLY A 114 -5.10 1.82 7.58
C GLY A 114 -4.02 2.90 7.50
N VAL A 115 -4.06 3.86 8.41
CA VAL A 115 -3.06 4.95 8.50
C VAL A 115 -1.65 4.36 8.59
N ASN A 116 -0.74 4.88 7.77
CA ASN A 116 0.63 4.38 7.59
C ASN A 116 0.74 2.91 7.15
N GLY A 117 -0.34 2.34 6.59
CA GLY A 117 -0.45 0.93 6.23
C GLY A 117 0.17 0.54 4.88
N ALA A 118 1.29 1.15 4.49
CA ALA A 118 1.90 0.93 3.17
C ALA A 118 2.28 -0.55 2.93
N GLN A 119 2.68 -1.29 3.96
CA GLN A 119 2.94 -2.73 3.83
C GLN A 119 1.66 -3.49 3.45
N ASN A 120 0.53 -3.18 4.09
CA ASN A 120 -0.76 -3.79 3.74
C ASN A 120 -1.23 -3.39 2.33
N ALA A 121 -0.90 -2.16 1.88
CA ALA A 121 -1.18 -1.77 0.51
C ALA A 121 -0.42 -2.63 -0.50
N ALA A 122 0.86 -2.93 -0.23
CA ALA A 122 1.65 -3.82 -1.07
C ALA A 122 1.12 -5.27 -1.04
N ILE A 123 0.71 -5.77 0.13
CA ILE A 123 0.06 -7.10 0.24
C ILE A 123 -1.21 -7.14 -0.61
N LEU A 124 -2.07 -6.13 -0.51
CA LEU A 124 -3.31 -6.06 -1.28
C LEU A 124 -3.03 -5.99 -2.78
N ALA A 125 -2.01 -5.23 -3.22
CA ALA A 125 -1.59 -5.21 -4.63
C ALA A 125 -1.13 -6.59 -5.09
N VAL A 126 -0.35 -7.31 -4.28
CA VAL A 126 0.07 -8.68 -4.54
C VAL A 126 -1.13 -9.62 -4.62
N GLU A 127 -2.11 -9.49 -3.71
CA GLU A 127 -3.35 -10.30 -3.73
C GLU A 127 -4.14 -10.09 -5.03
N MET A 128 -4.29 -8.84 -5.48
CA MET A 128 -4.99 -8.53 -6.74
C MET A 128 -4.29 -9.19 -7.95
N MET A 129 -2.97 -9.13 -8.02
CA MET A 129 -2.19 -9.73 -9.11
C MET A 129 -2.14 -11.26 -9.02
N ALA A 130 -2.11 -11.82 -7.82
CA ALA A 130 -2.08 -13.26 -7.58
C ALA A 130 -3.35 -14.00 -8.06
N LEU A 131 -4.45 -13.28 -8.33
CA LEU A 131 -5.64 -13.86 -8.94
C LEU A 131 -5.37 -14.45 -10.33
N SER A 132 -4.36 -13.94 -11.04
CA SER A 132 -3.97 -14.39 -12.39
C SER A 132 -2.51 -14.86 -12.49
N ASP A 133 -1.73 -14.78 -11.42
CA ASP A 133 -0.33 -15.21 -11.35
C ASP A 133 -0.14 -16.28 -10.27
N HIS A 134 -0.08 -17.54 -10.70
CA HIS A 134 0.04 -18.69 -9.81
C HIS A 134 1.36 -18.67 -9.01
N SER A 135 2.47 -18.23 -9.60
CA SER A 135 3.76 -18.17 -8.90
C SER A 135 3.75 -17.10 -7.81
N LEU A 136 3.11 -15.97 -8.06
CA LEU A 136 2.92 -14.92 -7.07
C LEU A 136 1.97 -15.37 -5.94
N ALA A 137 0.90 -16.12 -6.29
CA ALA A 137 0.00 -16.71 -5.29
C ALA A 137 0.73 -17.67 -4.34
N GLN A 138 1.67 -18.46 -4.85
CA GLN A 138 2.50 -19.34 -4.02
C GLN A 138 3.41 -18.53 -3.07
N ARG A 139 4.10 -17.50 -3.56
CA ARG A 139 4.92 -16.61 -2.71
C ARG A 139 4.09 -15.94 -1.61
N LEU A 140 2.91 -15.47 -1.96
CA LEU A 140 1.97 -14.86 -1.01
C LEU A 140 1.54 -15.87 0.07
N ALA A 141 1.24 -17.11 -0.30
CA ALA A 141 0.87 -18.17 0.64
C ALA A 141 2.01 -18.47 1.64
N VAL A 142 3.24 -18.56 1.16
CA VAL A 142 4.43 -18.73 2.00
C VAL A 142 4.59 -17.54 2.96
N TYR A 143 4.47 -16.31 2.47
CA TYR A 143 4.53 -15.11 3.30
C TYR A 143 3.46 -15.13 4.40
N LYS A 144 2.20 -15.38 4.07
CA LYS A 144 1.11 -15.45 5.06
C LYS A 144 1.34 -16.58 6.07
N GLY A 145 1.89 -17.71 5.64
CA GLY A 145 2.30 -18.80 6.51
C GLY A 145 3.37 -18.38 7.53
N SER A 146 4.34 -17.57 7.12
CA SER A 146 5.40 -17.08 7.99
C SER A 146 4.91 -16.19 9.13
N LEU A 147 3.76 -15.54 8.98
CA LEU A 147 3.18 -14.70 10.03
C LEU A 147 2.74 -15.51 11.26
N LYS A 148 2.33 -16.78 11.07
CA LYS A 148 1.99 -17.69 12.19
C LYS A 148 3.19 -17.97 13.08
N ILE A 149 4.36 -18.20 12.47
CA ILE A 149 5.61 -18.51 13.17
C ILE A 149 5.97 -17.41 14.17
N LYS A 150 5.74 -16.14 13.81
CA LYS A 150 5.98 -15.01 14.72
C LYS A 150 5.11 -15.07 15.96
N ILE A 151 3.84 -15.45 15.81
CA ILE A 151 2.91 -15.57 16.94
C ILE A 151 3.21 -16.80 17.79
N GLU A 152 3.58 -17.91 17.16
CA GLU A 152 4.02 -19.12 17.87
C GLU A 152 5.24 -18.84 18.75
N LYS A 153 6.27 -18.18 18.21
CA LYS A 153 7.45 -17.75 18.98
C LYS A 153 7.10 -16.79 20.12
N ALA A 154 6.22 -15.82 19.87
CA ALA A 154 5.77 -14.90 20.92
C ALA A 154 5.04 -15.67 22.06
N ASN A 155 4.25 -16.68 21.74
CA ASN A 155 3.60 -17.52 22.75
C ASN A 155 4.62 -18.38 23.54
N GLU A 156 5.67 -18.89 22.89
CA GLU A 156 6.78 -19.59 23.56
C GLU A 156 7.49 -18.66 24.55
N GLU A 157 7.79 -17.42 24.13
CA GLU A 157 8.38 -16.41 25.00
C GLU A 157 7.48 -16.09 26.20
N LEU A 158 6.17 -15.88 25.95
CA LEU A 158 5.19 -15.61 27.01
C LEU A 158 5.03 -16.80 27.96
N ALA A 159 5.11 -18.03 27.48
CA ALA A 159 5.06 -19.23 28.32
C ALA A 159 6.26 -19.29 29.28
N GLY A 160 7.42 -18.78 28.88
CA GLY A 160 8.63 -18.69 29.72
C GLY A 160 8.54 -17.66 30.86
N ILE A 161 7.61 -16.69 30.80
CA ILE A 161 7.45 -15.66 31.82
C ILE A 161 6.70 -16.24 33.02
N LYS A 162 7.30 -16.15 34.21
CA LYS A 162 6.75 -16.68 35.46
C LYS A 162 6.05 -15.58 36.26
N TYR A 163 4.80 -15.82 36.59
CA TYR A 163 4.02 -15.04 37.57
C TYR A 163 3.38 -15.99 38.54
N GLN A 164 3.12 -15.50 39.79
CA GLN A 164 2.61 -16.32 40.89
C GLN A 164 1.28 -17.04 40.54
N TYR A 165 0.43 -16.41 39.76
CA TYR A 165 -0.92 -16.93 39.43
C TYR A 165 -1.10 -17.18 37.93
N LYS A 166 -0.03 -17.18 37.14
CA LYS A 166 -0.11 -17.50 35.71
C LYS A 166 -0.29 -19.00 35.54
N THR A 167 -1.25 -19.40 34.68
CA THR A 167 -1.67 -20.78 34.49
C THR A 167 -1.27 -21.41 33.15
N ASN A 168 -0.67 -20.62 32.23
CA ASN A 168 -0.20 -21.08 30.91
C ASN A 168 1.27 -20.81 30.70
#